data_f319bf2df251eeb30b1f34eaeb0daa7f
#
_entry.id   f319bf2df251eeb30b1f34eaeb0daa7f
#
_cell.length_a   1.000
_cell.length_b   1.000
_cell.length_c   1.000
_cell.angle_alpha   90.00
_cell.angle_beta   90.00
_cell.angle_gamma   90.00
#
_symmetry.space_group_name_H-M   'P 1'
#
loop_
_entity.id
_entity.type
_entity.pdbx_description
1 polymer ?
#
loop_
_entity_poly.entity_id
_entity_poly.type
_entity_poly.pdbx_seq_one_letter_code
_entity_poly.pdbx_strand_id
1 'polypeptide(L)'
;MAVAKTLMAGLSPVVDLIYPPRCPLCGAPLAQQGGLCLDCWSQLDLLDGPETEEDVVAACHYNEISRQIVLKYKHGGRLALSELMAQLMAQKLLDRAVVDAPLLVPVPLHRWRLWGRGFNQSALLAKELARLGKGELCVDALVRSKRTPSLGGLGKQARRDALKNAIDVTPGREA
;
A
#
# COMPACT_ATOMS: atom_id res chain seq x y z
N MET A 1 15.41 -10.97 -17.76
CA MET A 1 15.02 -9.92 -16.79
C MET A 1 16.21 -9.21 -16.13
N ALA A 2 17.43 -9.80 -16.08
CA ALA A 2 18.63 -9.16 -15.51
C ALA A 2 19.14 -7.97 -16.36
N VAL A 3 19.13 -8.08 -17.70
CA VAL A 3 19.66 -7.05 -18.61
C VAL A 3 18.90 -5.72 -18.52
N ALA A 4 17.58 -5.74 -18.31
CA ALA A 4 16.77 -4.54 -18.14
C ALA A 4 17.07 -3.79 -16.84
N LYS A 5 17.40 -4.50 -15.75
CA LYS A 5 17.81 -3.89 -14.47
C LYS A 5 19.16 -3.20 -14.59
N THR A 6 20.11 -3.79 -15.34
CA THR A 6 21.45 -3.21 -15.53
C THR A 6 21.41 -1.97 -16.41
N LEU A 7 20.58 -1.94 -17.45
CA LEU A 7 20.37 -0.75 -18.29
C LEU A 7 19.70 0.41 -17.53
N MET A 8 18.75 0.11 -16.65
CA MET A 8 18.11 1.13 -15.80
C MET A 8 19.07 1.70 -14.74
N ALA A 9 19.98 0.91 -14.20
CA ALA A 9 20.99 1.39 -13.26
C ALA A 9 21.99 2.37 -13.91
N GLY A 10 22.32 2.18 -15.18
CA GLY A 10 23.21 3.10 -15.92
C GLY A 10 22.56 4.44 -16.31
N LEU A 11 21.22 4.51 -16.36
CA LEU A 11 20.47 5.74 -16.67
C LEU A 11 20.08 6.54 -15.42
N SER A 12 20.28 5.98 -14.23
CA SER A 12 19.92 6.62 -12.95
C SER A 12 20.50 8.04 -12.81
N PRO A 13 21.79 8.32 -13.08
CA PRO A 13 22.34 9.67 -12.92
C PRO A 13 21.69 10.72 -13.83
N VAL A 14 21.32 10.33 -15.05
CA VAL A 14 20.66 11.23 -16.02
C VAL A 14 19.21 11.50 -15.61
N VAL A 15 18.52 10.45 -15.14
CA VAL A 15 17.16 10.58 -14.62
C VAL A 15 17.14 11.45 -13.36
N ASP A 16 18.08 11.27 -12.45
CA ASP A 16 18.19 12.04 -11.21
C ASP A 16 18.60 13.50 -11.45
N LEU A 17 19.29 13.79 -12.56
CA LEU A 17 19.57 15.17 -12.97
C LEU A 17 18.32 15.90 -13.47
N ILE A 18 17.44 15.22 -14.20
CA ILE A 18 16.21 15.81 -14.77
C ILE A 18 15.07 15.76 -13.72
N TYR A 19 15.01 14.68 -12.93
CA TYR A 19 14.04 14.41 -11.89
C TYR A 19 14.75 14.12 -10.55
N PRO A 20 15.28 15.15 -9.87
CA PRO A 20 16.00 14.96 -8.62
C PRO A 20 15.11 14.28 -7.57
N PRO A 21 15.66 13.32 -6.80
CA PRO A 21 14.93 12.64 -5.74
C PRO A 21 14.35 13.65 -4.73
N ARG A 22 13.07 13.57 -4.49
CA ARG A 22 12.37 14.47 -3.55
C ARG A 22 11.47 13.71 -2.62
N CYS A 23 11.39 14.16 -1.39
CA CYS A 23 10.46 13.64 -0.41
C CYS A 23 9.02 13.74 -0.94
N PRO A 24 8.28 12.62 -1.03
CA PRO A 24 6.92 12.63 -1.58
C PRO A 24 5.93 13.40 -0.70
N LEU A 25 6.29 13.72 0.55
CA LEU A 25 5.43 14.47 1.46
C LEU A 25 5.70 15.98 1.42
N CYS A 26 6.92 16.41 1.64
CA CYS A 26 7.26 17.84 1.76
C CYS A 26 8.02 18.41 0.56
N GLY A 27 8.50 17.56 -0.38
CA GLY A 27 9.27 18.00 -1.54
C GLY A 27 10.76 18.26 -1.26
N ALA A 28 11.25 18.10 -0.03
CA ALA A 28 12.66 18.25 0.31
C ALA A 28 13.55 17.32 -0.54
N PRO A 29 14.79 17.73 -0.91
CA PRO A 29 15.70 16.89 -1.67
C PRO A 29 16.08 15.65 -0.86
N LEU A 30 16.27 14.53 -1.57
CA LEU A 30 16.71 13.25 -1.01
C LEU A 30 17.96 12.79 -1.72
N ALA A 31 18.74 11.92 -1.07
CA ALA A 31 19.88 11.27 -1.68
C ALA A 31 19.47 10.17 -2.68
N GLN A 32 18.31 9.57 -2.49
CA GLN A 32 17.79 8.45 -3.32
C GLN A 32 16.28 8.56 -3.49
N GLN A 33 15.77 7.96 -4.58
CA GLN A 33 14.33 7.85 -4.83
C GLN A 33 13.65 6.91 -3.81
N GLY A 34 12.37 7.17 -3.51
CA GLY A 34 11.50 6.22 -2.81
C GLY A 34 11.47 6.31 -1.28
N GLY A 35 12.17 7.29 -0.67
CA GLY A 35 12.20 7.48 0.78
C GLY A 35 11.42 8.71 1.26
N LEU A 36 11.46 8.94 2.58
CA LEU A 36 11.09 10.21 3.23
C LEU A 36 12.35 10.95 3.65
N CYS A 37 12.29 12.29 3.74
CA CYS A 37 13.34 13.05 4.41
C CYS A 37 13.33 12.79 5.93
N LEU A 38 14.43 13.13 6.60
CA LEU A 38 14.56 12.91 8.05
C LEU A 38 13.41 13.54 8.84
N ASP A 39 13.01 14.76 8.51
CA ASP A 39 11.93 15.47 9.22
C ASP A 39 10.58 14.76 9.08
N CYS A 40 10.25 14.24 7.88
CA CYS A 40 9.02 13.49 7.68
C CYS A 40 9.09 12.09 8.30
N TRP A 41 10.27 11.49 8.31
CA TRP A 41 10.51 10.20 8.93
C TRP A 41 10.40 10.25 10.46
N SER A 42 11.01 11.25 11.10
CA SER A 42 10.98 11.43 12.55
C SER A 42 9.57 11.68 13.12
N GLN A 43 8.65 12.17 12.29
CA GLN A 43 7.26 12.39 12.66
C GLN A 43 6.38 11.14 12.44
N LEU A 44 6.91 10.09 11.78
CA LEU A 44 6.20 8.84 11.58
C LEU A 44 6.30 8.01 12.85
N ASP A 45 5.18 7.91 13.55
CA ASP A 45 5.04 7.18 14.81
C ASP A 45 4.87 5.69 14.51
N LEU A 46 5.99 4.96 14.47
CA LEU A 46 6.02 3.52 14.22
C LEU A 46 5.63 2.78 15.50
N LEU A 47 4.86 1.72 15.34
CA LEU A 47 4.49 0.87 16.46
C LEU A 47 5.67 -0.02 16.87
N ASP A 48 5.99 -0.03 18.16
CA ASP A 48 6.95 -0.95 18.76
C ASP A 48 6.23 -2.24 19.17
N GLY A 49 6.40 -3.30 18.39
CA GLY A 49 5.80 -4.62 18.68
C GLY A 49 4.49 -4.91 17.93
N PRO A 50 3.87 -6.06 18.18
CA PRO A 50 2.64 -6.48 17.56
C PRO A 50 1.44 -5.86 18.31
N GLU A 51 1.15 -4.58 18.12
CA GLU A 51 -0.17 -4.08 18.49
C GLU A 51 -1.20 -4.65 17.52
N THR A 52 -1.83 -5.72 17.93
CA THR A 52 -2.87 -6.40 17.19
C THR A 52 -4.17 -6.34 17.97
N GLU A 53 -5.18 -5.65 17.44
CA GLU A 53 -6.54 -6.11 17.67
C GLU A 53 -6.70 -7.42 16.90
N GLU A 54 -7.20 -8.45 17.51
CA GLU A 54 -7.23 -9.90 17.15
C GLU A 54 -6.78 -10.34 15.74
N ASP A 55 -7.02 -9.58 14.67
CA ASP A 55 -6.68 -9.92 13.29
C ASP A 55 -6.08 -8.74 12.49
N VAL A 56 -5.72 -7.63 13.14
CA VAL A 56 -5.19 -6.44 12.47
C VAL A 56 -3.74 -6.21 12.86
N VAL A 57 -2.86 -6.17 11.86
CA VAL A 57 -1.46 -5.76 12.05
C VAL A 57 -1.30 -4.34 11.52
N ALA A 58 -0.94 -3.42 12.41
CA ALA A 58 -0.68 -2.03 12.05
C ALA A 58 0.83 -1.77 11.99
N ALA A 59 1.27 -0.93 11.04
CA ALA A 59 2.67 -0.55 10.89
C ALA A 59 3.03 0.73 11.66
N CYS A 60 2.09 1.64 11.83
CA CYS A 60 2.27 2.91 12.54
C CYS A 60 0.95 3.42 13.09
N HIS A 61 1.03 4.32 14.07
CA HIS A 61 -0.13 5.07 14.54
C HIS A 61 -0.69 6.00 13.45
N TYR A 62 -2.01 6.26 13.53
CA TYR A 62 -2.66 7.19 12.62
C TYR A 62 -2.50 8.62 13.12
N ASN A 63 -1.48 9.31 12.63
CA ASN A 63 -1.21 10.72 12.88
C ASN A 63 -1.25 11.55 11.59
N GLU A 64 -0.89 12.82 11.62
CA GLU A 64 -0.96 13.70 10.45
C GLU A 64 -0.03 13.24 9.32
N ILE A 65 1.17 12.74 9.64
CA ILE A 65 2.12 12.25 8.63
C ILE A 65 1.62 10.96 7.96
N SER A 66 1.20 9.97 8.74
CA SER A 66 0.66 8.71 8.20
C SER A 66 -0.60 8.97 7.37
N ARG A 67 -1.45 9.90 7.80
CA ARG A 67 -2.61 10.37 7.03
C ARG A 67 -2.20 10.97 5.68
N GLN A 68 -1.18 11.85 5.65
CA GLN A 68 -0.68 12.45 4.42
C GLN A 68 -0.10 11.41 3.46
N ILE A 69 0.65 10.41 3.96
CA ILE A 69 1.14 9.28 3.16
C ILE A 69 -0.04 8.58 2.46
N VAL A 70 -1.05 8.19 3.23
CA VAL A 70 -2.23 7.48 2.71
C VAL A 70 -2.99 8.33 1.69
N LEU A 71 -3.18 9.63 1.94
CA LEU A 71 -3.91 10.52 1.03
C LEU A 71 -3.14 10.75 -0.28
N LYS A 72 -1.83 11.02 -0.21
CA LYS A 72 -0.99 11.21 -1.41
C LYS A 72 -0.87 9.92 -2.23
N TYR A 73 -0.83 8.78 -1.56
CA TYR A 73 -0.88 7.48 -2.22
C TYR A 73 -2.23 7.25 -2.92
N LYS A 74 -3.35 7.56 -2.25
CA LYS A 74 -4.69 7.34 -2.81
C LYS A 74 -5.09 8.31 -3.92
N HIS A 75 -4.66 9.56 -3.83
CA HIS A 75 -5.18 10.65 -4.67
C HIS A 75 -4.09 11.42 -5.41
N GLY A 76 -2.87 11.40 -4.93
CA GLY A 76 -1.76 12.17 -5.49
C GLY A 76 -0.92 11.46 -6.55
N GLY A 77 -1.28 10.23 -6.97
CA GLY A 77 -0.53 9.45 -7.96
C GLY A 77 0.91 9.10 -7.52
N ARG A 78 1.24 9.24 -6.24
CA ARG A 78 2.57 8.96 -5.70
C ARG A 78 2.78 7.46 -5.48
N LEU A 79 2.86 6.70 -6.58
CA LEU A 79 2.99 5.23 -6.55
C LEU A 79 4.28 4.76 -5.85
N ALA A 80 5.33 5.57 -5.86
CA ALA A 80 6.57 5.30 -5.13
C ALA A 80 6.35 5.09 -3.62
N LEU A 81 5.26 5.64 -3.05
CA LEU A 81 4.89 5.38 -1.65
C LEU A 81 4.47 3.92 -1.39
N SER A 82 4.10 3.14 -2.42
CA SER A 82 3.75 1.72 -2.24
C SER A 82 4.92 0.91 -1.72
N GLU A 83 6.13 1.17 -2.21
CA GLU A 83 7.34 0.47 -1.77
C GLU A 83 7.64 0.78 -0.30
N LEU A 84 7.65 2.06 0.09
CA LEU A 84 7.84 2.47 1.48
C LEU A 84 6.80 1.85 2.41
N MET A 85 5.51 1.96 2.05
CA MET A 85 4.41 1.41 2.86
C MET A 85 4.52 -0.11 2.98
N ALA A 86 4.86 -0.81 1.90
CA ALA A 86 5.04 -2.26 1.92
C ALA A 86 6.25 -2.68 2.78
N GLN A 87 7.35 -1.91 2.77
CA GLN A 87 8.50 -2.17 3.64
C GLN A 87 8.12 -2.04 5.13
N LEU A 88 7.39 -0.98 5.51
CA LEU A 88 6.89 -0.79 6.87
C LEU A 88 5.95 -1.93 7.31
N MET A 89 5.04 -2.34 6.43
CA MET A 89 4.16 -3.48 6.69
C MET A 89 4.93 -4.79 6.79
N ALA A 90 5.92 -5.01 5.91
CA ALA A 90 6.70 -6.24 5.87
C ALA A 90 7.53 -6.47 7.15
N GLN A 91 8.00 -5.40 7.80
CA GLN A 91 8.69 -5.49 9.08
C GLN A 91 7.79 -6.08 10.17
N LYS A 92 6.51 -5.68 10.20
CA LYS A 92 5.53 -6.19 11.18
C LYS A 92 5.09 -7.64 10.90
N LEU A 93 5.24 -8.11 9.68
CA LEU A 93 4.94 -9.49 9.31
C LEU A 93 6.12 -10.46 9.57
N LEU A 94 7.30 -9.96 9.97
CA LEU A 94 8.46 -10.79 10.31
C LEU A 94 8.26 -11.58 11.61
N ASP A 95 7.55 -11.01 12.57
CA ASP A 95 7.35 -11.60 13.90
C ASP A 95 6.31 -12.73 13.94
N ARG A 96 5.57 -12.92 12.85
CA ARG A 96 4.68 -14.07 12.68
C ARG A 96 5.42 -15.17 11.93
N ALA A 97 5.82 -16.22 12.62
CA ALA A 97 6.34 -17.44 12.01
C ALA A 97 5.24 -18.06 11.13
N VAL A 98 5.29 -17.73 9.83
CA VAL A 98 4.34 -18.28 8.86
C VAL A 98 4.93 -19.59 8.37
N VAL A 99 4.35 -20.70 8.79
CA VAL A 99 4.75 -22.05 8.39
C VAL A 99 4.49 -22.25 6.89
N ASP A 100 3.42 -21.64 6.37
CA ASP A 100 3.07 -21.62 4.95
C ASP A 100 2.99 -20.19 4.43
N ALA A 101 3.39 -19.96 3.18
CA ALA A 101 3.32 -18.64 2.57
C ALA A 101 1.85 -18.16 2.49
N PRO A 102 1.48 -17.06 3.20
CA PRO A 102 0.10 -16.62 3.22
C PRO A 102 -0.33 -16.08 1.86
N LEU A 103 -1.62 -16.19 1.55
CA LEU A 103 -2.20 -15.50 0.41
C LEU A 103 -2.34 -14.00 0.71
N LEU A 104 -1.77 -13.19 -0.15
CA LEU A 104 -1.91 -11.74 -0.12
C LEU A 104 -3.07 -11.33 -1.01
N VAL A 105 -4.22 -11.14 -0.37
CA VAL A 105 -5.48 -10.81 -1.07
C VAL A 105 -5.79 -9.32 -0.91
N PRO A 106 -5.67 -8.52 -1.98
CA PRO A 106 -5.97 -7.10 -1.91
C PRO A 106 -7.47 -6.83 -1.83
N VAL A 107 -7.86 -5.85 -1.01
CA VAL A 107 -9.24 -5.36 -0.98
C VAL A 107 -9.63 -4.82 -2.37
N PRO A 108 -10.69 -5.33 -3.01
CA PRO A 108 -11.04 -4.96 -4.37
C PRO A 108 -11.68 -3.57 -4.46
N LEU A 109 -11.42 -2.89 -5.56
CA LEU A 109 -12.15 -1.70 -5.96
C LEU A 109 -13.30 -2.06 -6.90
N HIS A 110 -14.42 -1.34 -6.78
CA HIS A 110 -15.47 -1.44 -7.79
C HIS A 110 -14.94 -0.92 -9.15
N ARG A 111 -15.32 -1.58 -10.27
CA ARG A 111 -14.83 -1.29 -11.63
C ARG A 111 -14.80 0.20 -12.00
N TRP A 112 -15.83 0.98 -11.66
CA TRP A 112 -15.88 2.41 -11.93
C TRP A 112 -14.82 3.22 -11.16
N ARG A 113 -14.47 2.80 -9.94
CA ARG A 113 -13.39 3.43 -9.20
C ARG A 113 -12.03 3.04 -9.74
N LEU A 114 -11.89 1.79 -10.19
CA LEU A 114 -10.67 1.33 -10.84
C LEU A 114 -10.43 2.11 -12.15
N TRP A 115 -11.47 2.30 -12.96
CA TRP A 115 -11.39 3.10 -14.19
C TRP A 115 -11.03 4.56 -13.92
N GLY A 116 -11.70 5.21 -12.97
CA GLY A 116 -11.41 6.61 -12.64
C GLY A 116 -10.06 6.86 -11.97
N ARG A 117 -9.48 5.82 -11.34
CA ARG A 117 -8.21 5.92 -10.60
C ARG A 117 -7.03 5.34 -11.37
N GLY A 118 -7.27 4.42 -12.29
CA GLY A 118 -6.27 3.72 -13.09
C GLY A 118 -5.59 2.55 -12.38
N PHE A 119 -5.69 2.42 -11.06
CA PHE A 119 -5.05 1.36 -10.29
C PHE A 119 -5.78 1.06 -8.97
N ASN A 120 -5.53 -0.15 -8.43
CA ASN A 120 -5.95 -0.53 -7.09
C ASN A 120 -4.77 -0.41 -6.11
N GLN A 121 -4.86 0.48 -5.15
CA GLN A 121 -3.82 0.74 -4.15
C GLN A 121 -3.48 -0.51 -3.33
N SER A 122 -4.50 -1.26 -2.88
CA SER A 122 -4.28 -2.47 -2.11
C SER A 122 -3.57 -3.54 -2.94
N ALA A 123 -3.85 -3.62 -4.25
CA ALA A 123 -3.16 -4.55 -5.14
C ALA A 123 -1.69 -4.18 -5.35
N LEU A 124 -1.37 -2.89 -5.43
CA LEU A 124 0.03 -2.45 -5.50
C LEU A 124 0.80 -2.79 -4.21
N LEU A 125 0.20 -2.57 -3.04
CA LEU A 125 0.81 -2.94 -1.76
C LEU A 125 1.01 -4.46 -1.65
N ALA A 126 0.00 -5.24 -1.99
CA ALA A 126 0.11 -6.70 -1.99
C ALA A 126 1.19 -7.21 -2.97
N LYS A 127 1.32 -6.58 -4.14
CA LYS A 127 2.41 -6.88 -5.10
C LYS A 127 3.79 -6.59 -4.52
N GLU A 128 3.97 -5.45 -3.85
CA GLU A 128 5.25 -5.13 -3.21
C GLU A 128 5.55 -6.07 -2.03
N LEU A 129 4.56 -6.45 -1.23
CA LEU A 129 4.72 -7.45 -0.16
C LEU A 129 5.12 -8.82 -0.73
N ALA A 130 4.49 -9.26 -1.83
CA ALA A 130 4.90 -10.50 -2.51
C ALA A 130 6.33 -10.41 -3.05
N ARG A 131 6.75 -9.26 -3.59
CA ARG A 131 8.14 -9.01 -4.02
C ARG A 131 9.14 -9.09 -2.85
N LEU A 132 8.70 -8.73 -1.66
CA LEU A 132 9.46 -8.83 -0.41
C LEU A 132 9.39 -10.24 0.23
N GLY A 133 8.78 -11.23 -0.43
CA GLY A 133 8.68 -12.61 0.04
C GLY A 133 7.71 -12.79 1.21
N LYS A 134 6.70 -11.92 1.36
CA LYS A 134 5.75 -11.96 2.48
C LYS A 134 4.48 -12.77 2.18
N GLY A 135 4.43 -13.47 1.08
CA GLY A 135 3.33 -14.33 0.69
C GLY A 135 3.10 -14.36 -0.82
N GLU A 136 2.08 -15.10 -1.24
CA GLU A 136 1.68 -15.26 -2.62
C GLU A 136 0.54 -14.30 -2.99
N LEU A 137 0.70 -13.55 -4.10
CA LEU A 137 -0.30 -12.58 -4.54
C LEU A 137 -1.48 -13.25 -5.23
N CYS A 138 -2.69 -13.08 -4.71
CA CYS A 138 -3.95 -13.50 -5.32
C CYS A 138 -4.88 -12.28 -5.50
N VAL A 139 -4.87 -11.67 -6.69
CA VAL A 139 -5.59 -10.41 -6.96
C VAL A 139 -7.08 -10.58 -7.21
N ASP A 140 -7.51 -11.77 -7.53
CA ASP A 140 -8.86 -12.14 -8.00
C ASP A 140 -9.65 -13.00 -7.02
N ALA A 141 -9.14 -13.25 -5.81
CA ALA A 141 -9.86 -13.98 -4.78
C ALA A 141 -11.13 -13.27 -4.30
N LEU A 142 -11.13 -11.94 -4.32
CA LEU A 142 -12.25 -11.11 -3.90
C LEU A 142 -12.73 -10.20 -5.03
N VAL A 143 -14.03 -10.03 -5.12
CA VAL A 143 -14.67 -9.09 -6.05
C VAL A 143 -15.56 -8.10 -5.32
N ARG A 144 -15.54 -6.84 -5.75
CA ARG A 144 -16.46 -5.82 -5.24
C ARG A 144 -17.66 -5.71 -6.15
N SER A 145 -18.73 -6.39 -5.77
CA SER A 145 -19.99 -6.47 -6.53
C SER A 145 -20.84 -5.21 -6.41
N LYS A 146 -20.80 -4.53 -5.23
CA LYS A 146 -21.65 -3.38 -4.94
C LYS A 146 -20.91 -2.06 -5.14
N ARG A 147 -21.52 -1.13 -5.89
CA ARG A 147 -21.07 0.26 -5.95
C ARG A 147 -21.42 0.97 -4.63
N THR A 148 -20.43 1.32 -3.84
CA THR A 148 -20.62 2.04 -2.58
C THR A 148 -20.29 3.54 -2.73
N PRO A 149 -20.93 4.44 -1.97
CA PRO A 149 -20.57 5.85 -1.94
C PRO A 149 -19.15 6.07 -1.41
N SER A 150 -18.67 7.31 -1.44
CA SER A 150 -17.45 7.67 -0.70
C SER A 150 -17.70 7.51 0.79
N LEU A 151 -16.78 6.85 1.49
CA LEU A 151 -16.89 6.63 2.93
C LEU A 151 -16.35 7.82 3.75
N GLY A 152 -15.75 8.82 3.08
CA GLY A 152 -15.30 10.04 3.72
C GLY A 152 -16.48 10.81 4.35
N GLY A 153 -16.30 11.27 5.59
CA GLY A 153 -17.33 11.99 6.33
C GLY A 153 -18.43 11.11 6.95
N LEU A 154 -18.50 9.81 6.65
CA LEU A 154 -19.48 8.91 7.27
C LEU A 154 -19.03 8.45 8.67
N GLY A 155 -19.96 8.38 9.60
CA GLY A 155 -19.75 7.76 10.92
C GLY A 155 -19.56 6.23 10.82
N LYS A 156 -19.13 5.60 11.94
CA LYS A 156 -18.78 4.17 12.00
C LYS A 156 -19.94 3.26 11.52
N GLN A 157 -21.17 3.51 12.00
CA GLN A 157 -22.34 2.72 11.62
C GLN A 157 -22.68 2.87 10.14
N ALA A 158 -22.74 4.10 9.61
CA ALA A 158 -23.03 4.36 8.21
C ALA A 158 -21.98 3.72 7.27
N ARG A 159 -20.70 3.66 7.68
CA ARG A 159 -19.65 2.93 6.93
C ARG A 159 -19.91 1.43 6.89
N ARG A 160 -20.30 0.82 8.04
CA ARG A 160 -20.64 -0.61 8.10
C ARG A 160 -21.79 -0.93 7.18
N ASP A 161 -22.88 -0.14 7.23
CA ASP A 161 -24.06 -0.35 6.41
C ASP A 161 -23.77 -0.19 4.91
N ALA A 162 -22.94 0.80 4.54
CA ALA A 162 -22.51 1.02 3.16
C ALA A 162 -21.65 -0.14 2.62
N LEU A 163 -20.89 -0.82 3.49
CA LEU A 163 -20.00 -1.92 3.12
C LEU A 163 -20.66 -3.30 3.22
N LYS A 164 -21.83 -3.39 3.83
CA LYS A 164 -22.55 -4.65 3.99
C LYS A 164 -22.84 -5.29 2.63
N ASN A 165 -22.38 -6.55 2.45
CA ASN A 165 -22.51 -7.32 1.22
C ASN A 165 -21.92 -6.58 -0.02
N ALA A 166 -20.79 -5.89 0.15
CA ALA A 166 -20.15 -5.15 -0.93
C ALA A 166 -18.97 -5.87 -1.55
N ILE A 167 -18.48 -6.90 -0.89
CA ILE A 167 -17.33 -7.72 -1.31
C ILE A 167 -17.76 -9.17 -1.18
N ASP A 168 -17.52 -9.94 -2.22
CA ASP A 168 -17.81 -11.37 -2.30
C ASP A 168 -16.53 -12.13 -2.66
N VAL A 169 -16.48 -13.42 -2.32
CA VAL A 169 -15.45 -14.34 -2.81
C VAL A 169 -15.72 -14.64 -4.29
N THR A 170 -14.70 -14.65 -5.10
CA THR A 170 -14.82 -14.99 -6.52
C THR A 170 -15.18 -16.45 -6.67
N PRO A 171 -16.25 -16.81 -7.43
CA PRO A 171 -16.66 -18.21 -7.63
C PRO A 171 -15.49 -19.07 -8.14
N GLY A 172 -15.33 -20.27 -7.54
CA GLY A 172 -14.21 -21.18 -7.85
C GLY A 172 -12.87 -20.84 -7.19
N ARG A 173 -12.84 -19.83 -6.31
CA ARG A 173 -11.70 -19.49 -5.44
C ARG A 173 -12.03 -19.71 -3.96
N GLU A 174 -13.06 -20.46 -3.67
CA GLU A 174 -13.38 -20.94 -2.32
C GLU A 174 -12.29 -21.93 -1.91
N ALA A 175 -11.56 -21.60 -0.84
CA ALA A 175 -10.50 -22.46 -0.30
C ALA A 175 -11.08 -23.61 0.52
#